data_0346da39c4f78b670c7519fb09f4eec8
#
_entry.id   0346da39c4f78b670c7519fb09f4eec8
#
_cell.length_a   1.000
_cell.length_b   1.000
_cell.length_c   1.000
_cell.angle_alpha   90.00
_cell.angle_beta   90.00
_cell.angle_gamma   90.00
#
_symmetry.space_group_name_H-M   'P 1'
#
loop_
_entity.id
_entity.type
_entity.pdbx_description
1 polymer ?
#
loop_
_entity_poly.entity_id
_entity_poly.type
_entity_poly.pdbx_seq_one_letter_code
_entity_poly.pdbx_strand_id
1 'polypeptide(L)'
;MKKTYLGIDVGSISTKGVIIDEKNNLLASEYIWTEGNPLGATKKLIQLLRKKFDGKSYQIVGTGTTGSARKLVGTVVNATVVKNEITAHAVGTTTFHPDVRTILEIGGQDSKIILIENGVAVDYAMNTLCAAGTGAFLSSQAKRLGIDVEDIGAYALKSEHSTPIAARCTVFAESDLVHKIQMG
;
A
#
# COMPACT_ATOMS: atom_id res chain seq x y z
N MET A 1 -11.15 -4.88 -29.16
CA MET A 1 -10.28 -4.40 -28.06
C MET A 1 -10.46 -5.35 -26.88
N LYS A 2 -9.37 -5.75 -26.21
CA LYS A 2 -9.42 -6.59 -25.02
C LYS A 2 -9.92 -5.76 -23.83
N LYS A 3 -10.78 -6.32 -23.01
CA LYS A 3 -11.31 -5.65 -21.82
C LYS A 3 -10.27 -5.59 -20.70
N THR A 4 -10.23 -4.47 -20.02
CA THR A 4 -9.33 -4.26 -18.86
C THR A 4 -10.04 -3.48 -17.77
N TYR A 5 -9.47 -3.50 -16.58
CA TYR A 5 -10.01 -2.85 -15.39
C TYR A 5 -8.94 -1.99 -14.75
N LEU A 6 -9.33 -0.80 -14.33
CA LEU A 6 -8.47 0.14 -13.60
C LEU A 6 -8.80 0.08 -12.10
N GLY A 7 -7.81 -0.23 -11.28
CA GLY A 7 -7.87 -0.11 -9.82
C GLY A 7 -7.07 1.09 -9.35
N ILE A 8 -7.63 1.90 -8.44
CA ILE A 8 -6.95 3.05 -7.83
C ILE A 8 -7.10 2.98 -6.31
N ASP A 9 -5.96 2.93 -5.61
CA ASP A 9 -5.89 3.08 -4.16
C ASP A 9 -5.35 4.48 -3.84
N VAL A 10 -6.16 5.29 -3.16
CA VAL A 10 -5.79 6.67 -2.80
C VAL A 10 -5.71 6.80 -1.29
N GLY A 11 -4.53 6.56 -0.77
CA GLY A 11 -4.22 6.74 0.64
C GLY A 11 -3.77 8.17 0.97
N SER A 12 -3.65 8.47 2.26
CA SER A 12 -3.16 9.77 2.75
C SER A 12 -1.69 10.00 2.39
N ILE A 13 -0.86 8.96 2.35
CA ILE A 13 0.57 9.05 2.06
C ILE A 13 0.86 8.76 0.58
N SER A 14 0.26 7.72 0.01
CA SER A 14 0.56 7.27 -1.34
C SER A 14 -0.69 6.95 -2.14
N THR A 15 -0.58 7.15 -3.46
CA THR A 15 -1.61 6.83 -4.45
C THR A 15 -1.05 5.80 -5.42
N LYS A 16 -1.76 4.68 -5.59
CA LYS A 16 -1.34 3.57 -6.45
C LYS A 16 -2.43 3.30 -7.49
N GLY A 17 -2.02 2.81 -8.63
CA GLY A 17 -2.94 2.39 -9.67
C GLY A 17 -2.44 1.20 -10.44
N VAL A 18 -3.37 0.34 -10.81
CA VAL A 18 -3.11 -0.87 -11.60
C VAL A 18 -4.10 -0.99 -12.74
N ILE A 19 -3.65 -1.53 -13.86
CA ILE A 19 -4.51 -1.99 -14.95
C ILE A 19 -4.33 -3.49 -15.06
N ILE A 20 -5.44 -4.23 -14.99
CA ILE A 20 -5.47 -5.68 -15.11
C ILE A 20 -6.38 -6.12 -16.28
N ASP A 21 -6.12 -7.30 -16.81
CA ASP A 21 -7.00 -7.95 -17.78
C ASP A 21 -8.10 -8.82 -17.13
N GLU A 22 -8.94 -9.47 -17.94
CA GLU A 22 -10.01 -10.37 -17.49
C GLU A 22 -9.50 -11.62 -16.75
N LYS A 23 -8.20 -11.92 -16.81
CA LYS A 23 -7.54 -13.04 -16.13
C LYS A 23 -6.74 -12.59 -14.90
N ASN A 24 -6.91 -11.36 -14.47
CA ASN A 24 -6.16 -10.71 -13.39
C ASN A 24 -4.65 -10.56 -13.66
N ASN A 25 -4.21 -10.65 -14.92
CA ASN A 25 -2.82 -10.34 -15.25
C ASN A 25 -2.58 -8.84 -15.14
N LEU A 26 -1.50 -8.46 -14.46
CA LEU A 26 -1.09 -7.06 -14.32
C LEU A 26 -0.49 -6.57 -15.66
N LEU A 27 -1.11 -5.55 -16.25
CA LEU A 27 -0.67 -4.95 -17.50
C LEU A 27 0.13 -3.66 -17.30
N ALA A 28 -0.23 -2.88 -16.29
CA ALA A 28 0.49 -1.66 -15.91
C ALA A 28 0.26 -1.36 -14.42
N SER A 29 1.26 -0.77 -13.79
CA SER A 29 1.16 -0.27 -12.41
C SER A 29 1.98 1.00 -12.22
N GLU A 30 1.52 1.82 -11.27
CA GLU A 30 2.21 3.03 -10.81
C GLU A 30 1.99 3.23 -9.32
N TYR A 31 3.00 3.79 -8.68
CA TYR A 31 3.00 4.19 -7.28
C TYR A 31 3.59 5.60 -7.18
N ILE A 32 2.85 6.51 -6.54
CA ILE A 32 3.29 7.90 -6.33
C ILE A 32 2.90 8.39 -4.95
N TRP A 33 3.56 9.44 -4.48
CA TRP A 33 3.19 10.12 -3.24
C TRP A 33 1.92 10.96 -3.43
N THR A 34 1.02 10.96 -2.43
CA THR A 34 -0.24 11.73 -2.46
C THR A 34 0.01 13.21 -2.15
N GLU A 35 0.99 13.52 -1.29
CA GLU A 35 1.40 14.88 -0.94
C GLU A 35 0.25 15.79 -0.48
N GLY A 36 -0.74 15.21 0.23
CA GLY A 36 -1.93 15.95 0.71
C GLY A 36 -2.92 16.36 -0.40
N ASN A 37 -2.66 16.01 -1.67
CA ASN A 37 -3.49 16.35 -2.81
C ASN A 37 -3.98 15.10 -3.57
N PRO A 38 -5.02 14.41 -3.08
CA PRO A 38 -5.50 13.15 -3.67
C PRO A 38 -5.98 13.29 -5.12
N LEU A 39 -6.59 14.43 -5.48
CA LEU A 39 -7.05 14.67 -6.85
C LEU A 39 -5.89 14.92 -7.81
N GLY A 40 -4.92 15.72 -7.40
CA GLY A 40 -3.70 15.97 -8.17
C GLY A 40 -2.88 14.69 -8.36
N ALA A 41 -2.71 13.91 -7.30
CA ALA A 41 -2.05 12.61 -7.34
C ALA A 41 -2.77 11.64 -8.29
N THR A 42 -4.11 11.53 -8.19
CA THR A 42 -4.89 10.68 -9.10
C THR A 42 -4.73 11.10 -10.57
N LYS A 43 -4.76 12.39 -10.86
CA LYS A 43 -4.54 12.90 -12.22
C LYS A 43 -3.15 12.51 -12.74
N LYS A 44 -2.10 12.73 -11.94
CA LYS A 44 -0.72 12.36 -12.27
C LYS A 44 -0.58 10.85 -12.48
N LEU A 45 -1.16 10.04 -11.57
CA LEU A 45 -1.18 8.57 -11.67
C LEU A 45 -1.77 8.10 -13.01
N ILE A 46 -2.95 8.61 -13.39
CA ILE A 46 -3.61 8.24 -14.63
C ILE A 46 -2.75 8.64 -15.85
N GLN A 47 -2.10 9.79 -15.81
CA GLN A 47 -1.19 10.22 -16.87
C GLN A 47 0.01 9.29 -17.03
N LEU A 48 0.58 8.81 -15.91
CA LEU A 48 1.70 7.86 -15.91
C LEU A 48 1.26 6.49 -16.42
N LEU A 49 0.12 5.96 -15.95
CA LEU A 49 -0.45 4.72 -16.45
C LEU A 49 -0.72 4.76 -17.96
N ARG A 50 -1.26 5.87 -18.48
CA ARG A 50 -1.49 6.05 -19.92
C ARG A 50 -0.22 5.99 -20.77
N LYS A 51 0.94 6.34 -20.24
CA LYS A 51 2.22 6.23 -20.94
C LYS A 51 2.72 4.79 -21.03
N LYS A 52 2.39 3.97 -20.03
CA LYS A 52 2.79 2.55 -19.97
C LYS A 52 1.80 1.60 -20.62
N PHE A 53 0.56 2.06 -20.84
CA PHE A 53 -0.54 1.23 -21.28
C PHE A 53 -0.89 1.48 -22.76
N ASP A 54 -0.87 0.42 -23.57
CA ASP A 54 -1.27 0.50 -24.98
C ASP A 54 -2.81 0.55 -25.12
N GLY A 55 -3.36 1.75 -25.12
CA GLY A 55 -4.81 1.98 -25.29
C GLY A 55 -5.36 1.64 -26.68
N LYS A 56 -4.53 1.22 -27.66
CA LYS A 56 -5.00 0.84 -29.00
C LYS A 56 -5.58 -0.58 -29.01
N SER A 57 -4.95 -1.48 -28.24
CA SER A 57 -5.34 -2.90 -28.16
C SER A 57 -6.33 -3.20 -27.03
N TYR A 58 -6.46 -2.32 -26.05
CA TYR A 58 -7.23 -2.51 -24.83
C TYR A 58 -8.26 -1.42 -24.56
N GLN A 59 -9.31 -1.77 -23.84
CA GLN A 59 -10.35 -0.85 -23.39
C GLN A 59 -10.60 -1.03 -21.89
N ILE A 60 -10.50 0.05 -21.10
CA ILE A 60 -10.91 0.04 -19.69
C ILE A 60 -12.45 0.03 -19.66
N VAL A 61 -13.03 -1.06 -19.15
CA VAL A 61 -14.48 -1.28 -19.06
C VAL A 61 -15.02 -1.16 -17.64
N GLY A 62 -14.15 -1.07 -16.62
CA GLY A 62 -14.53 -0.87 -15.23
C GLY A 62 -13.42 -0.21 -14.45
N THR A 63 -13.80 0.60 -13.46
CA THR A 63 -12.88 1.30 -12.55
C THR A 63 -13.28 1.05 -11.10
N GLY A 64 -12.32 0.63 -10.29
CA GLY A 64 -12.48 0.48 -8.84
C GLY A 64 -11.64 1.49 -8.08
N THR A 65 -12.17 1.99 -6.95
CA THR A 65 -11.42 2.86 -6.04
C THR A 65 -11.45 2.37 -4.60
N THR A 66 -10.32 2.52 -3.90
CA THR A 66 -10.14 2.21 -2.49
C THR A 66 -9.23 3.26 -1.81
N GLY A 67 -8.95 3.08 -0.53
CA GLY A 67 -8.16 4.01 0.27
C GLY A 67 -8.99 5.09 0.95
N SER A 68 -8.32 5.99 1.67
CA SER A 68 -8.97 7.04 2.47
C SER A 68 -9.78 8.03 1.60
N ALA A 69 -9.30 8.38 0.41
CA ALA A 69 -9.97 9.28 -0.52
C ALA A 69 -10.86 8.56 -1.57
N ARG A 70 -11.15 7.26 -1.40
CA ARG A 70 -11.87 6.43 -2.39
C ARG A 70 -13.18 7.02 -2.89
N LYS A 71 -13.99 7.65 -2.02
CA LYS A 71 -15.28 8.22 -2.42
C LYS A 71 -15.11 9.45 -3.31
N LEU A 72 -14.23 10.37 -2.90
CA LEU A 72 -13.92 11.58 -3.65
C LEU A 72 -13.38 11.23 -5.06
N VAL A 73 -12.35 10.38 -5.09
CA VAL A 73 -11.75 9.96 -6.35
C VAL A 73 -12.71 9.11 -7.16
N GLY A 74 -13.47 8.22 -6.52
CA GLY A 74 -14.48 7.39 -7.18
C GLY A 74 -15.50 8.21 -7.97
N THR A 75 -15.95 9.33 -7.40
CA THR A 75 -16.85 10.27 -8.09
C THR A 75 -16.17 10.91 -9.32
N VAL A 76 -14.93 11.35 -9.17
CA VAL A 76 -14.21 12.05 -10.25
C VAL A 76 -13.87 11.11 -11.42
N VAL A 77 -13.49 9.87 -11.15
CA VAL A 77 -13.16 8.89 -12.19
C VAL A 77 -14.37 8.07 -12.67
N ASN A 78 -15.56 8.37 -12.18
CA ASN A 78 -16.79 7.60 -12.42
C ASN A 78 -16.59 6.10 -12.12
N ALA A 79 -16.13 5.80 -10.91
CA ALA A 79 -15.79 4.43 -10.52
C ALA A 79 -17.03 3.53 -10.49
N THR A 80 -16.92 2.36 -11.11
CA THR A 80 -17.93 1.30 -11.08
C THR A 80 -18.05 0.67 -9.70
N VAL A 81 -16.92 0.61 -8.97
CA VAL A 81 -16.82 -0.02 -7.64
C VAL A 81 -16.03 0.89 -6.70
N VAL A 82 -16.59 1.13 -5.51
CA VAL A 82 -15.92 1.85 -4.41
C VAL A 82 -15.94 0.96 -3.18
N LYS A 83 -14.77 0.49 -2.73
CA LYS A 83 -14.64 -0.40 -1.57
C LYS A 83 -13.66 0.18 -0.55
N ASN A 84 -13.81 -0.20 0.72
CA ASN A 84 -12.82 0.13 1.74
C ASN A 84 -11.55 -0.72 1.53
N GLU A 85 -10.46 -0.27 2.13
CA GLU A 85 -9.15 -0.92 2.00
C GLU A 85 -9.12 -2.34 2.58
N ILE A 86 -9.87 -2.64 3.63
CA ILE A 86 -9.92 -3.99 4.22
C ILE A 86 -10.49 -4.99 3.21
N THR A 87 -11.62 -4.64 2.58
CA THR A 87 -12.21 -5.46 1.52
C THR A 87 -11.27 -5.59 0.33
N ALA A 88 -10.62 -4.50 -0.09
CA ALA A 88 -9.70 -4.51 -1.22
C ALA A 88 -8.47 -5.40 -0.95
N HIS A 89 -7.86 -5.31 0.24
CA HIS A 89 -6.76 -6.18 0.66
C HIS A 89 -7.18 -7.65 0.72
N ALA A 90 -8.34 -7.94 1.32
CA ALA A 90 -8.85 -9.31 1.40
C ALA A 90 -9.01 -9.92 0.00
N VAL A 91 -9.74 -9.25 -0.89
CA VAL A 91 -9.98 -9.75 -2.27
C VAL A 91 -8.67 -9.85 -3.06
N GLY A 92 -7.83 -8.82 -3.02
CA GLY A 92 -6.55 -8.82 -3.74
C GLY A 92 -5.63 -9.95 -3.27
N THR A 93 -5.46 -10.10 -1.96
CA THR A 93 -4.56 -11.13 -1.41
C THR A 93 -5.10 -12.54 -1.68
N THR A 94 -6.39 -12.81 -1.46
CA THR A 94 -6.97 -14.14 -1.68
C THR A 94 -7.00 -14.53 -3.15
N THR A 95 -7.00 -13.57 -4.07
CA THR A 95 -6.90 -13.85 -5.52
C THR A 95 -5.55 -14.47 -5.88
N PHE A 96 -4.46 -14.04 -5.25
CA PHE A 96 -3.11 -14.55 -5.53
C PHE A 96 -2.66 -15.61 -4.52
N HIS A 97 -3.22 -15.59 -3.31
CA HIS A 97 -2.89 -16.48 -2.20
C HIS A 97 -4.18 -17.04 -1.58
N PRO A 98 -4.85 -18.02 -2.23
CA PRO A 98 -6.17 -18.49 -1.80
C PRO A 98 -6.20 -19.14 -0.42
N ASP A 99 -5.05 -19.65 0.04
CA ASP A 99 -4.94 -20.30 1.35
C ASP A 99 -4.59 -19.35 2.50
N VAL A 100 -4.48 -18.03 2.23
CA VAL A 100 -4.16 -17.04 3.28
C VAL A 100 -5.25 -17.04 4.36
N ARG A 101 -4.81 -16.95 5.63
CA ARG A 101 -5.70 -16.85 6.80
C ARG A 101 -5.56 -15.53 7.53
N THR A 102 -4.42 -14.87 7.37
CA THR A 102 -4.13 -13.60 8.04
C THR A 102 -3.36 -12.68 7.10
N ILE A 103 -3.79 -11.44 7.02
CA ILE A 103 -3.10 -10.38 6.29
C ILE A 103 -2.59 -9.37 7.31
N LEU A 104 -1.28 -9.08 7.26
CA LEU A 104 -0.65 -7.97 7.97
C LEU A 104 -0.41 -6.85 6.96
N GLU A 105 -1.21 -5.81 7.01
CA GLU A 105 -1.06 -4.63 6.18
C GLU A 105 -0.36 -3.54 7.00
N ILE A 106 0.74 -3.02 6.46
CA ILE A 106 1.52 -1.94 7.06
C ILE A 106 1.48 -0.75 6.11
N GLY A 107 0.55 0.15 6.39
CA GLY A 107 0.38 1.40 5.65
C GLY A 107 1.35 2.49 6.11
N GLY A 108 1.25 3.66 5.46
CA GLY A 108 2.09 4.81 5.81
C GLY A 108 1.75 5.44 7.16
N GLN A 109 0.50 5.40 7.59
CA GLN A 109 0.04 6.01 8.85
C GLN A 109 -0.68 5.05 9.79
N ASP A 110 -1.11 3.91 9.31
CA ASP A 110 -1.79 2.89 10.09
C ASP A 110 -1.27 1.50 9.72
N SER A 111 -1.61 0.53 10.55
CA SER A 111 -1.34 -0.89 10.31
C SER A 111 -2.59 -1.67 10.67
N LYS A 112 -2.85 -2.73 9.91
CA LYS A 112 -4.03 -3.58 10.10
C LYS A 112 -3.64 -5.04 10.12
N ILE A 113 -4.33 -5.81 10.95
CA ILE A 113 -4.39 -7.27 10.84
C ILE A 113 -5.80 -7.63 10.38
N ILE A 114 -5.90 -8.44 9.35
CA ILE A 114 -7.18 -8.88 8.77
C ILE A 114 -7.22 -10.38 8.81
N LEU A 115 -8.26 -10.94 9.42
CA LEU A 115 -8.47 -12.38 9.51
C LEU A 115 -9.36 -12.83 8.35
N ILE A 116 -8.93 -13.89 7.67
CA ILE A 116 -9.58 -14.44 6.48
C ILE A 116 -10.11 -15.84 6.79
N GLU A 117 -11.41 -16.05 6.54
CA GLU A 117 -12.05 -17.36 6.55
C GLU A 117 -12.82 -17.56 5.24
N ASN A 118 -12.60 -18.69 4.59
CA ASN A 118 -13.25 -19.03 3.32
C ASN A 118 -13.13 -17.94 2.24
N GLY A 119 -11.97 -17.24 2.20
CA GLY A 119 -11.71 -16.18 1.24
C GLY A 119 -12.35 -14.83 1.56
N VAL A 120 -12.98 -14.69 2.75
CA VAL A 120 -13.67 -13.47 3.17
C VAL A 120 -13.03 -12.92 4.45
N ALA A 121 -12.90 -11.60 4.55
CA ALA A 121 -12.49 -10.95 5.80
C ALA A 121 -13.62 -11.08 6.83
N VAL A 122 -13.34 -11.78 7.94
CA VAL A 122 -14.31 -12.02 9.03
C VAL A 122 -14.08 -11.11 10.22
N ASP A 123 -12.83 -10.65 10.43
CA ASP A 123 -12.49 -9.73 11.51
C ASP A 123 -11.24 -8.92 11.14
N TYR A 124 -11.04 -7.79 11.79
CA TYR A 124 -9.83 -6.99 11.65
C TYR A 124 -9.57 -6.15 12.89
N ALA A 125 -8.30 -5.89 13.15
CA ALA A 125 -7.84 -4.90 14.10
C ALA A 125 -6.94 -3.88 13.40
N MET A 126 -6.92 -2.65 13.91
CA MET A 126 -6.22 -1.52 13.29
C MET A 126 -5.54 -0.68 14.37
N ASN A 127 -4.28 -0.32 14.12
CA ASN A 127 -3.59 0.69 14.91
C ASN A 127 -3.95 2.09 14.38
N THR A 128 -4.69 2.87 15.17
CA THR A 128 -5.19 4.20 14.77
C THR A 128 -4.56 5.36 15.55
N LEU A 129 -3.78 5.07 16.59
CA LEU A 129 -3.36 6.09 17.55
C LEU A 129 -1.87 6.48 17.45
N CYS A 130 -1.04 5.68 16.78
CA CYS A 130 0.40 5.90 16.78
C CYS A 130 1.04 5.43 15.49
N ALA A 131 1.98 6.23 14.95
CA ALA A 131 2.78 5.85 13.78
C ALA A 131 3.81 4.73 14.06
N ALA A 132 3.97 4.32 15.32
CA ALA A 132 4.78 3.15 15.68
C ALA A 132 4.26 1.89 14.97
N GLY A 133 5.14 1.13 14.36
CA GLY A 133 4.78 -0.04 13.56
C GLY A 133 4.14 0.27 12.20
N THR A 134 4.29 1.48 11.70
CA THR A 134 3.83 1.88 10.36
C THR A 134 5.00 2.18 9.42
N GLY A 135 4.69 2.29 8.12
CA GLY A 135 5.67 2.67 7.10
C GLY A 135 6.29 4.05 7.33
N ALA A 136 5.59 4.98 7.98
CA ALA A 136 6.14 6.30 8.32
C ALA A 136 7.36 6.19 9.25
N PHE A 137 7.34 5.27 10.23
CA PHE A 137 8.50 5.00 11.08
C PHE A 137 9.66 4.44 10.25
N LEU A 138 9.42 3.44 9.41
CA LEU A 138 10.45 2.84 8.55
C LEU A 138 11.08 3.89 7.62
N SER A 139 10.27 4.71 6.95
CA SER A 139 10.75 5.79 6.08
C SER A 139 11.57 6.83 6.82
N SER A 140 11.15 7.18 8.06
CA SER A 140 11.91 8.11 8.91
C SER A 140 13.27 7.53 9.29
N GLN A 141 13.32 6.25 9.67
CA GLN A 141 14.58 5.61 10.05
C GLN A 141 15.51 5.39 8.84
N ALA A 142 14.98 4.97 7.68
CA ALA A 142 15.76 4.87 6.45
C ALA A 142 16.44 6.18 6.09
N LYS A 143 15.67 7.28 6.10
CA LYS A 143 16.21 8.63 5.85
C LYS A 143 17.32 9.01 6.83
N ARG A 144 17.17 8.69 8.12
CA ARG A 144 18.18 8.94 9.15
C ARG A 144 19.46 8.13 8.92
N LEU A 145 19.32 6.91 8.44
CA LEU A 145 20.44 6.00 8.12
C LEU A 145 21.10 6.31 6.77
N GLY A 146 20.52 7.22 5.96
CA GLY A 146 21.01 7.54 4.62
C GLY A 146 20.81 6.39 3.61
N ILE A 147 19.79 5.56 3.81
CA ILE A 147 19.42 4.48 2.91
C ILE A 147 18.00 4.68 2.36
N ASP A 148 17.71 4.07 1.22
CA ASP A 148 16.35 4.06 0.68
C ASP A 148 15.45 3.10 1.47
N VAL A 149 14.18 3.47 1.68
CA VAL A 149 13.24 2.66 2.46
C VAL A 149 12.99 1.30 1.80
N GLU A 150 13.09 1.21 0.49
CA GLU A 150 13.00 -0.01 -0.31
C GLU A 150 14.10 -1.02 0.02
N ASP A 151 15.26 -0.54 0.47
CA ASP A 151 16.43 -1.37 0.78
C ASP A 151 16.41 -1.96 2.21
N ILE A 152 15.55 -1.45 3.11
CA ILE A 152 15.48 -1.91 4.52
C ILE A 152 15.31 -3.43 4.59
N GLY A 153 14.42 -4.00 3.75
CA GLY A 153 14.19 -5.45 3.72
C GLY A 153 15.44 -6.24 3.36
N ALA A 154 16.22 -5.75 2.40
CA ALA A 154 17.47 -6.39 1.99
C ALA A 154 18.55 -6.32 3.08
N TYR A 155 18.60 -5.21 3.83
CA TYR A 155 19.48 -5.11 5.00
C TYR A 155 19.02 -6.04 6.13
N ALA A 156 17.73 -6.10 6.43
CA ALA A 156 17.18 -6.98 7.45
C ALA A 156 17.48 -8.46 7.18
N LEU A 157 17.42 -8.90 5.94
CA LEU A 157 17.72 -10.28 5.52
C LEU A 157 19.20 -10.65 5.68
N LYS A 158 20.10 -9.67 5.75
CA LYS A 158 21.55 -9.91 5.98
C LYS A 158 21.89 -9.97 7.48
N SER A 159 20.96 -9.61 8.36
CA SER A 159 21.23 -9.62 9.80
C SER A 159 21.18 -11.04 10.36
N GLU A 160 22.20 -11.42 11.11
CA GLU A 160 22.29 -12.71 11.80
C GLU A 160 21.62 -12.64 13.20
N HIS A 161 21.43 -11.44 13.73
CA HIS A 161 20.88 -11.23 15.07
C HIS A 161 19.86 -10.09 15.10
N SER A 162 18.86 -10.21 15.97
CA SER A 162 17.93 -9.12 16.24
C SER A 162 18.47 -8.23 17.36
N THR A 163 18.37 -6.92 17.19
CA THR A 163 18.71 -5.95 18.25
C THR A 163 17.41 -5.42 18.86
N PRO A 164 17.21 -5.56 20.18
CA PRO A 164 16.02 -5.08 20.84
C PRO A 164 15.98 -3.55 20.86
N ILE A 165 14.84 -3.00 20.41
CA ILE A 165 14.48 -1.58 20.53
C ILE A 165 13.09 -1.47 21.15
N ALA A 166 12.72 -0.28 21.63
CA ALA A 166 11.40 -0.05 22.22
C ALA A 166 10.28 -0.36 21.19
N ALA A 167 9.29 -1.17 21.60
CA ALA A 167 8.25 -1.69 20.70
C ALA A 167 6.94 -0.90 20.73
N ARG A 168 6.76 0.07 21.64
CA ARG A 168 5.49 0.78 21.83
C ARG A 168 5.53 2.25 21.45
N CYS A 169 6.66 2.90 21.62
CA CYS A 169 6.81 4.35 21.38
C CYS A 169 7.89 4.59 20.35
N THR A 170 7.55 5.25 19.23
CA THR A 170 8.49 5.58 18.15
C THR A 170 9.64 6.47 18.62
N VAL A 171 9.40 7.38 19.57
CA VAL A 171 10.45 8.25 20.12
C VAL A 171 11.52 7.43 20.83
N PHE A 172 11.10 6.47 21.67
CA PHE A 172 12.05 5.58 22.34
C PHE A 172 12.69 4.59 21.38
N ALA A 173 11.93 4.04 20.43
CA ALA A 173 12.47 3.16 19.39
C ALA A 173 13.55 3.86 18.56
N GLU A 174 13.34 5.11 18.19
CA GLU A 174 14.31 5.92 17.47
C GLU A 174 15.56 6.20 18.32
N SER A 175 15.39 6.56 19.59
CA SER A 175 16.50 6.78 20.52
C SER A 175 17.33 5.52 20.70
N ASP A 176 16.68 4.37 20.88
CA ASP A 176 17.35 3.08 20.99
C ASP A 176 18.10 2.71 19.72
N LEU A 177 17.48 2.91 18.55
CA LEU A 177 18.12 2.66 17.25
C LEU A 177 19.41 3.48 17.10
N VAL A 178 19.34 4.80 17.34
CA VAL A 178 20.50 5.67 17.25
C VAL A 178 21.61 5.23 18.20
N HIS A 179 21.25 4.93 19.46
CA HIS A 179 22.21 4.48 20.47
C HIS A 179 22.90 3.16 20.06
N LYS A 180 22.13 2.19 19.56
CA LYS A 180 22.68 0.91 19.11
C LYS A 180 23.64 1.05 17.92
N ILE A 181 23.30 1.91 16.96
CA ILE A 181 24.18 2.18 15.82
C ILE A 181 25.50 2.84 16.25
N GLN A 182 25.45 3.72 17.25
CA GLN A 182 26.66 4.37 17.79
C GLN A 182 27.55 3.42 18.60
N MET A 183 26.99 2.34 19.13
CA MET A 183 27.74 1.35 19.89
C MET A 183 28.43 0.28 19.00
N GLY A 184 28.04 0.12 17.75
CA GLY A 184 28.53 -0.90 16.80
C GLY A 184 27.74 -2.17 16.92
#